data_488d6ed32e9a45112f5d0a03b1146519
#
_entry.id   488d6ed32e9a45112f5d0a03b1146519
#
_cell.length_a   1.000
_cell.length_b   1.000
_cell.length_c   1.000
_cell.angle_alpha   90.00
_cell.angle_beta   90.00
_cell.angle_gamma   90.00
#
_symmetry.space_group_name_H-M   'P 1'
#
loop_
_entity.id
_entity.type
_entity.pdbx_description
1 polymer ?
#
loop_
_entity_poly.entity_id
_entity_poly.type
_entity_poly.pdbx_seq_one_letter_code
_entity_poly.pdbx_strand_id
1 'polypeptide(L)'
;MTITYEWRGDVDNSALNELHAEGFGYPVGQTDWRARLHRHSLGWVCAWEGDRLVGFVNVAWDGGVHAFVLDTVVAQRNRSHGVGAALIKAAAEGSRAAGCEWLHVDFEEHLRSFYFEACGFRETTAGLIAL
;
A
#
# COMPACT_ATOMS: atom_id res chain seq x y z
N MET A 1 -9.17 4.89 -18.94
CA MET A 1 -8.23 3.78 -18.95
C MET A 1 -8.47 2.85 -17.78
N THR A 2 -8.36 1.56 -18.04
CA THR A 2 -8.64 0.55 -17.00
C THR A 2 -7.41 0.29 -16.15
N ILE A 3 -7.58 0.35 -14.84
CA ILE A 3 -6.55 -0.02 -13.87
C ILE A 3 -6.93 -1.38 -13.30
N THR A 4 -5.98 -2.31 -13.26
CA THR A 4 -6.17 -3.62 -12.63
C THR A 4 -5.42 -3.66 -11.30
N TYR A 5 -5.96 -4.38 -10.33
CA TYR A 5 -5.40 -4.48 -8.98
C TYR A 5 -5.16 -5.95 -8.66
N GLU A 6 -3.93 -6.28 -8.29
CA GLU A 6 -3.53 -7.65 -8.01
C GLU A 6 -3.03 -7.81 -6.58
N TRP A 7 -3.68 -8.66 -5.82
CA TRP A 7 -3.24 -9.06 -4.49
C TRP A 7 -2.14 -10.10 -4.63
N ARG A 8 -0.96 -9.82 -4.04
CA ARG A 8 0.23 -10.66 -4.11
C ARG A 8 0.71 -10.93 -5.54
N GLY A 9 0.49 -9.98 -6.42
CA GLY A 9 0.96 -10.07 -7.80
C GLY A 9 2.49 -10.01 -7.90
N ASP A 10 3.00 -10.32 -9.08
CA ASP A 10 4.44 -10.23 -9.34
C ASP A 10 4.93 -8.80 -9.17
N VAL A 11 6.09 -8.67 -8.53
CA VAL A 11 6.74 -7.38 -8.30
C VAL A 11 7.99 -7.28 -9.15
N ASP A 12 8.06 -6.23 -9.94
CA ASP A 12 9.28 -5.82 -10.63
C ASP A 12 10.03 -4.86 -9.69
N ASN A 13 11.16 -5.29 -9.16
CA ASN A 13 11.93 -4.47 -8.21
C ASN A 13 12.28 -3.10 -8.76
N SER A 14 12.66 -3.03 -10.03
CA SER A 14 13.03 -1.76 -10.67
C SER A 14 11.84 -0.80 -10.74
N ALA A 15 10.70 -1.29 -11.23
CA ALA A 15 9.48 -0.48 -11.34
C ALA A 15 9.00 0.00 -9.97
N LEU A 16 9.05 -0.86 -8.96
CA LEU A 16 8.60 -0.48 -7.62
C LEU A 16 9.57 0.49 -6.96
N ASN A 17 10.87 0.32 -7.14
CA ASN A 17 11.86 1.29 -6.64
C ASN A 17 11.63 2.68 -7.23
N GLU A 18 11.34 2.75 -8.53
CA GLU A 18 11.04 4.02 -9.20
C GLU A 18 9.75 4.65 -8.66
N LEU A 19 8.67 3.87 -8.57
CA LEU A 19 7.39 4.36 -8.09
C LEU A 19 7.46 4.83 -6.64
N HIS A 20 8.12 4.07 -5.77
CA HIS A 20 8.25 4.39 -4.36
C HIS A 20 9.07 5.66 -4.17
N ALA A 21 10.17 5.80 -4.91
CA ALA A 21 10.99 7.01 -4.86
C ALA A 21 10.23 8.24 -5.32
N GLU A 22 9.47 8.12 -6.41
CA GLU A 22 8.63 9.22 -6.90
C GLU A 22 7.61 9.64 -5.84
N GLY A 23 6.93 8.68 -5.22
CA GLY A 23 5.87 8.96 -4.27
C GLY A 23 6.35 9.53 -2.95
N PHE A 24 7.49 9.09 -2.46
CA PHE A 24 8.04 9.50 -1.17
C PHE A 24 9.16 10.54 -1.25
N GLY A 25 9.54 10.94 -2.46
CA GLY A 25 10.43 12.08 -2.67
C GLY A 25 11.89 11.83 -2.32
N TYR A 26 12.44 10.68 -2.70
CA TYR A 26 13.86 10.38 -2.49
C TYR A 26 14.47 9.80 -3.77
N PRO A 27 15.82 9.74 -3.89
CA PRO A 27 16.46 9.14 -5.07
C PRO A 27 16.11 7.66 -5.21
N VAL A 28 16.01 7.17 -6.47
CA VAL A 28 15.66 5.78 -6.74
C VAL A 28 16.64 4.84 -6.05
N GLY A 29 16.10 3.92 -5.25
CA GLY A 29 16.89 2.96 -4.51
C GLY A 29 17.04 1.63 -5.23
N GLN A 30 17.67 0.67 -4.54
CA GLN A 30 17.90 -0.68 -5.05
C GLN A 30 17.36 -1.72 -4.08
N THR A 31 16.22 -1.46 -3.46
CA THR A 31 15.59 -2.38 -2.52
C THR A 31 15.15 -3.64 -3.26
N ASP A 32 15.44 -4.79 -2.68
CA ASP A 32 14.88 -6.06 -3.15
C ASP A 32 13.48 -6.22 -2.57
N TRP A 33 12.51 -5.58 -3.21
CA TRP A 33 11.11 -5.60 -2.77
C TRP A 33 10.52 -7.00 -2.78
N ARG A 34 10.84 -7.79 -3.80
CA ARG A 34 10.30 -9.15 -3.90
C ARG A 34 10.68 -9.97 -2.67
N ALA A 35 11.96 -9.94 -2.29
CA ALA A 35 12.42 -10.67 -1.12
C ALA A 35 11.80 -10.16 0.18
N ARG A 36 11.74 -8.83 0.35
CA ARG A 36 11.15 -8.22 1.54
C ARG A 36 9.68 -8.57 1.68
N LEU A 37 8.92 -8.44 0.61
CA LEU A 37 7.48 -8.70 0.62
C LEU A 37 7.18 -10.16 0.91
N HIS A 38 7.88 -11.07 0.26
CA HIS A 38 7.67 -12.51 0.47
C HIS A 38 8.05 -12.95 1.88
N ARG A 39 9.03 -12.29 2.48
CA ARG A 39 9.51 -12.65 3.82
C ARG A 39 8.66 -12.05 4.95
N HIS A 40 8.19 -10.84 4.79
CA HIS A 40 7.64 -10.07 5.91
C HIS A 40 6.19 -9.62 5.77
N SER A 41 5.59 -9.74 4.59
CA SER A 41 4.25 -9.21 4.35
C SER A 41 3.20 -10.30 4.32
N LEU A 42 2.00 -9.97 4.80
CA LEU A 42 0.81 -10.77 4.54
C LEU A 42 0.53 -10.77 3.05
N GLY A 43 0.59 -9.59 2.46
CA GLY A 43 0.37 -9.40 1.04
C GLY A 43 0.69 -7.98 0.61
N TRP A 44 0.47 -7.71 -0.64
CA TRP A 44 0.66 -6.40 -1.24
C TRP A 44 -0.28 -6.28 -2.43
N VAL A 45 -0.59 -5.06 -2.84
CA VAL A 45 -1.42 -4.82 -4.01
C VAL A 45 -0.61 -4.03 -5.02
N CYS A 46 -0.59 -4.50 -6.26
CA CYS A 46 -0.03 -3.78 -7.39
C CYS A 46 -1.17 -3.27 -8.26
N ALA A 47 -1.15 -2.00 -8.60
CA ALA A 47 -2.09 -1.39 -9.53
C ALA A 47 -1.39 -1.18 -10.87
N TRP A 48 -1.97 -1.74 -11.92
CA TRP A 48 -1.41 -1.72 -13.26
C TRP A 48 -2.30 -0.98 -14.24
N GLU A 49 -1.68 -0.12 -15.03
CA GLU A 49 -2.31 0.47 -16.19
C GLU A 49 -1.60 -0.11 -17.41
N GLY A 50 -2.18 -1.15 -18.02
CA GLY A 50 -1.48 -1.95 -19.01
C GLY A 50 -0.30 -2.68 -18.35
N ASP A 51 0.90 -2.46 -18.85
CA ASP A 51 2.12 -3.03 -18.30
C ASP A 51 2.88 -2.08 -17.37
N ARG A 52 2.26 -0.96 -17.02
CA ARG A 52 2.87 0.06 -16.18
C ARG A 52 2.37 -0.02 -14.76
N LEU A 53 3.29 -0.09 -13.81
CA LEU A 53 2.96 -0.05 -12.38
C LEU A 53 2.64 1.39 -11.98
N VAL A 54 1.40 1.64 -11.59
CA VAL A 54 0.93 2.99 -11.25
C VAL A 54 0.53 3.14 -9.79
N GLY A 55 0.49 2.07 -9.04
CA GLY A 55 0.16 2.13 -7.61
C GLY A 55 0.62 0.89 -6.87
N PHE A 56 0.80 1.04 -5.57
CA PHE A 56 1.28 -0.05 -4.72
C PHE A 56 0.88 0.21 -3.27
N VAL A 57 0.63 -0.86 -2.54
CA VAL A 57 0.51 -0.83 -1.08
C VAL A 57 1.02 -2.15 -0.53
N ASN A 58 1.74 -2.06 0.58
CA ASN A 58 2.27 -3.21 1.31
C ASN A 58 1.41 -3.45 2.54
N VAL A 59 1.14 -4.71 2.87
CA VAL A 59 0.42 -5.07 4.09
C VAL A 59 1.29 -6.03 4.90
N ALA A 60 1.83 -5.53 6.01
CA ALA A 60 2.52 -6.35 6.99
C ALA A 60 1.50 -6.93 7.98
N TRP A 61 1.87 -7.94 8.75
CA TRP A 61 0.97 -8.50 9.76
C TRP A 61 1.74 -9.20 10.88
N ASP A 62 1.02 -9.54 11.93
CA ASP A 62 1.59 -10.23 13.08
C ASP A 62 1.43 -11.78 13.01
N GLY A 63 0.91 -12.26 11.90
CA GLY A 63 0.58 -13.69 11.75
C GLY A 63 -0.76 -14.06 12.37
N GLY A 64 -1.49 -13.11 12.92
CA GLY A 64 -2.77 -13.30 13.62
C GLY A 64 -3.87 -12.42 13.03
N VAL A 65 -4.47 -11.58 13.88
CA VAL A 65 -5.64 -10.80 13.50
C VAL A 65 -5.34 -9.35 13.13
N HIS A 66 -4.08 -8.91 13.23
CA HIS A 66 -3.68 -7.52 12.95
C HIS A 66 -2.85 -7.42 11.67
N ALA A 67 -3.27 -6.55 10.77
CA ALA A 67 -2.54 -6.20 9.55
C ALA A 67 -2.27 -4.69 9.53
N PHE A 68 -1.24 -4.28 8.81
CA PHE A 68 -0.72 -2.90 8.83
C PHE A 68 -0.45 -2.42 7.41
N VAL A 69 -1.05 -1.29 7.04
CA VAL A 69 -0.83 -0.66 5.73
C VAL A 69 0.50 0.11 5.76
N LEU A 70 1.36 -0.18 4.80
CA LEU A 70 2.65 0.47 4.63
C LEU A 70 2.88 0.79 3.16
N ASP A 71 3.71 1.80 2.90
CA ASP A 71 4.22 2.08 1.54
C ASP A 71 3.13 2.36 0.50
N THR A 72 2.02 2.99 0.89
CA THR A 72 0.98 3.34 -0.07
C THR A 72 1.48 4.42 -1.02
N VAL A 73 1.46 4.14 -2.31
CA VAL A 73 1.96 5.09 -3.32
C VAL A 73 1.15 4.98 -4.60
N VAL A 74 0.91 6.13 -5.24
CA VAL A 74 0.25 6.23 -6.54
C VAL A 74 1.11 7.13 -7.43
N ALA A 75 1.33 6.71 -8.67
CA ALA A 75 2.07 7.51 -9.63
C ALA A 75 1.42 8.89 -9.77
N GLN A 76 2.22 9.95 -9.83
CA GLN A 76 1.74 11.33 -9.80
C GLN A 76 0.64 11.59 -10.84
N ARG A 77 0.83 11.11 -12.04
CA ARG A 77 -0.14 11.31 -13.12
C ARG A 77 -1.45 10.52 -12.94
N ASN A 78 -1.46 9.55 -12.02
CA ASN A 78 -2.66 8.75 -11.74
C ASN A 78 -3.36 9.18 -10.45
N ARG A 79 -2.85 10.20 -9.77
CA ARG A 79 -3.45 10.71 -8.54
C ARG A 79 -4.80 11.37 -8.83
N SER A 80 -5.65 11.41 -7.83
CA SER A 80 -7.00 12.00 -7.90
C SER A 80 -7.95 11.24 -8.85
N HIS A 81 -7.65 9.98 -9.17
CA HIS A 81 -8.50 9.12 -9.99
C HIS A 81 -8.99 7.89 -9.23
N GLY A 82 -8.90 7.91 -7.89
CA GLY A 82 -9.41 6.81 -7.06
C GLY A 82 -8.50 5.61 -6.92
N VAL A 83 -7.28 5.65 -7.47
CA VAL A 83 -6.35 4.51 -7.39
C VAL A 83 -5.96 4.20 -5.96
N GLY A 84 -5.66 5.23 -5.16
CA GLY A 84 -5.28 5.04 -3.76
C GLY A 84 -6.37 4.34 -2.95
N ALA A 85 -7.61 4.80 -3.07
CA ALA A 85 -8.73 4.19 -2.35
C ALA A 85 -8.97 2.74 -2.81
N ALA A 86 -8.81 2.46 -4.11
CA ALA A 86 -8.95 1.11 -4.64
C ALA A 86 -7.84 0.18 -4.14
N LEU A 87 -6.60 0.69 -4.01
CA LEU A 87 -5.49 -0.05 -3.41
C LEU A 87 -5.83 -0.47 -1.97
N ILE A 88 -6.30 0.47 -1.17
CA ILE A 88 -6.65 0.20 0.23
C ILE A 88 -7.82 -0.77 0.33
N LYS A 89 -8.81 -0.64 -0.55
CA LYS A 89 -9.94 -1.58 -0.59
C LYS A 89 -9.46 -3.01 -0.87
N ALA A 90 -8.59 -3.18 -1.86
CA ALA A 90 -8.02 -4.49 -2.19
C ALA A 90 -7.18 -5.03 -1.03
N ALA A 91 -6.40 -4.17 -0.36
CA ALA A 91 -5.62 -4.55 0.81
C ALA A 91 -6.52 -5.03 1.95
N ALA A 92 -7.62 -4.34 2.20
CA ALA A 92 -8.59 -4.73 3.23
C ALA A 92 -9.25 -6.07 2.90
N GLU A 93 -9.62 -6.28 1.65
CA GLU A 93 -10.22 -7.54 1.20
C GLU A 93 -9.25 -8.70 1.37
N GLY A 94 -7.99 -8.54 0.96
CA GLY A 94 -6.96 -9.56 1.12
C GLY A 94 -6.68 -9.88 2.59
N SER A 95 -6.63 -8.86 3.43
CA SER A 95 -6.42 -9.02 4.87
C SER A 95 -7.58 -9.76 5.53
N ARG A 96 -8.80 -9.40 5.16
CA ARG A 96 -10.01 -10.05 5.68
C ARG A 96 -10.06 -11.52 5.28
N ALA A 97 -9.74 -11.82 4.03
CA ALA A 97 -9.71 -13.20 3.53
C ALA A 97 -8.66 -14.05 4.25
N ALA A 98 -7.59 -13.42 4.76
CA ALA A 98 -6.54 -14.10 5.51
C ALA A 98 -6.90 -14.28 7.00
N GLY A 99 -8.04 -13.77 7.44
CA GLY A 99 -8.51 -13.91 8.82
C GLY A 99 -8.19 -12.74 9.73
N CYS A 100 -7.68 -11.64 9.20
CA CYS A 100 -7.42 -10.46 10.01
C CYS A 100 -8.73 -9.77 10.40
N GLU A 101 -8.76 -9.23 11.61
CA GLU A 101 -9.90 -8.49 12.14
C GLU A 101 -9.66 -6.98 12.13
N TRP A 102 -8.39 -6.56 12.06
CA TRP A 102 -8.02 -5.15 12.13
C TRP A 102 -6.97 -4.83 11.08
N LEU A 103 -7.20 -3.73 10.35
CA LEU A 103 -6.22 -3.16 9.44
C LEU A 103 -5.83 -1.80 10.00
N HIS A 104 -4.56 -1.64 10.34
CA HIS A 104 -4.00 -0.42 10.93
C HIS A 104 -3.34 0.43 9.88
N VAL A 105 -3.34 1.74 10.09
CA VAL A 105 -2.57 2.68 9.29
C VAL A 105 -2.14 3.86 10.16
N ASP A 106 -0.92 4.34 9.94
CA ASP A 106 -0.51 5.64 10.43
C ASP A 106 -0.13 6.50 9.22
N PHE A 107 -0.31 7.81 9.33
CA PHE A 107 -0.14 8.69 8.19
C PHE A 107 0.10 10.12 8.64
N GLU A 108 0.63 10.94 7.72
CA GLU A 108 0.81 12.35 7.99
C GLU A 108 -0.52 13.09 7.95
N GLU A 109 -0.64 14.17 8.70
CA GLU A 109 -1.88 14.91 8.90
C GLU A 109 -2.58 15.30 7.59
N HIS A 110 -1.83 15.64 6.54
CA HIS A 110 -2.43 16.04 5.26
C HIS A 110 -3.15 14.88 4.54
N LEU A 111 -2.98 13.64 5.00
CA LEU A 111 -3.64 12.46 4.43
C LEU A 111 -4.87 12.03 5.24
N ARG A 112 -5.24 12.80 6.25
CA ARG A 112 -6.37 12.50 7.15
C ARG A 112 -7.67 12.27 6.38
N SER A 113 -8.02 13.16 5.49
CA SER A 113 -9.24 13.06 4.70
C SER A 113 -9.24 11.80 3.81
N PHE A 114 -8.08 11.49 3.22
CA PHE A 114 -7.96 10.29 2.41
C PHE A 114 -8.25 9.03 3.22
N TYR A 115 -7.58 8.85 4.35
CA TYR A 115 -7.74 7.61 5.12
C TYR A 115 -9.06 7.53 5.87
N PHE A 116 -9.53 8.60 6.46
CA PHE A 116 -10.78 8.56 7.22
C PHE A 116 -12.03 8.69 6.35
N GLU A 117 -12.02 9.54 5.33
CA GLU A 117 -13.20 9.75 4.50
C GLU A 117 -13.23 8.83 3.28
N ALA A 118 -12.17 8.81 2.48
CA ALA A 118 -12.18 8.01 1.25
C ALA A 118 -11.99 6.52 1.52
N CYS A 119 -11.16 6.14 2.49
CA CYS A 119 -10.87 4.74 2.79
C CYS A 119 -11.69 4.16 3.93
N GLY A 120 -12.33 5.00 4.74
CA GLY A 120 -13.23 4.55 5.80
C GLY A 120 -12.55 4.02 7.06
N PHE A 121 -11.30 4.41 7.32
CA PHE A 121 -10.66 4.07 8.58
C PHE A 121 -11.33 4.82 9.73
N ARG A 122 -11.50 4.13 10.86
CA ARG A 122 -12.01 4.74 12.07
C ARG A 122 -10.86 5.33 12.87
N GLU A 123 -11.02 6.55 13.34
CA GLU A 123 -9.99 7.20 14.15
C GLU A 123 -9.76 6.44 15.45
N THR A 124 -8.51 6.29 15.85
CA THR A 124 -8.12 5.66 17.10
C THR A 124 -6.91 6.39 17.68
N THR A 125 -6.64 6.19 18.98
CA THR A 125 -5.45 6.74 19.63
C THR A 125 -4.29 5.80 19.35
N ALA A 126 -3.28 6.29 18.64
CA ALA A 126 -2.10 5.53 18.28
C ALA A 126 -0.86 6.41 18.40
N GLY A 127 0.31 5.80 18.42
CA GLY A 127 1.56 6.56 18.54
C GLY A 127 2.73 5.87 17.86
N LEU A 128 3.80 6.64 17.64
CA LEU A 128 5.05 6.18 17.04
C LEU A 128 6.22 6.58 17.94
N ILE A 129 7.25 5.74 17.96
CA ILE A 129 8.53 6.09 18.55
C ILE A 129 9.58 6.01 17.45
N ALA A 130 10.28 7.10 17.19
CA ALA A 130 11.40 7.08 16.27
C ALA A 130 12.57 6.35 16.92
N LEU A 131 13.14 5.39 16.22
CA LEU A 131 14.25 4.57 16.72
C LEU A 131 15.59 5.05 16.18
#